data_823a3e57e304f9a0c4aacc8e6c886e92
#
_entry.id   823a3e57e304f9a0c4aacc8e6c886e92
#
_cell.length_a   1.000
_cell.length_b   1.000
_cell.length_c   1.000
_cell.angle_alpha   90.00
_cell.angle_beta   90.00
_cell.angle_gamma   90.00
#
_symmetry.space_group_name_H-M   'P 1'
#
loop_
_entity.id
_entity.type
_entity.pdbx_description
1 polymer ?
#
loop_
_entity_poly.entity_id
_entity_poly.type
_entity_poly.pdbx_seq_one_letter_code
_entity_poly.pdbx_strand_id
1 'polypeptide(L)'
;MRHLRLGLMAATVVAAASFQISTATAGEIVVGLQCDRTGPTQTVGTFLCPGYHDYVSLVNSRGGIGGHKIKVMEIDHEYKVPPGMEAYQRMKKAGAVVIGIYGTPHTQALTPLLHEDKIPGTSPGFGSAAAANGLKYPYLFPIAATYWSQGAAAVQFAKDQLGGVLKGKKIAYIYYDNPAGREPLPILHK
;
A
#
# COMPACT_ATOMS: atom_id res chain seq x y z
N MET A 1 -12.41 48.68 80.26
CA MET A 1 -11.57 48.91 79.08
C MET A 1 -11.41 47.56 78.36
N ARG A 2 -12.17 47.33 77.33
CA ARG A 2 -12.24 46.02 76.60
C ARG A 2 -11.53 46.18 75.27
N HIS A 3 -10.43 45.47 75.06
CA HIS A 3 -9.69 45.46 73.80
C HIS A 3 -10.35 44.50 72.85
N LEU A 4 -10.88 45.04 71.80
CA LEU A 4 -11.49 44.29 70.65
C LEU A 4 -10.32 43.86 69.74
N ARG A 5 -10.06 42.55 69.65
CA ARG A 5 -9.07 41.98 68.70
C ARG A 5 -9.84 41.60 67.42
N LEU A 6 -9.54 42.37 66.38
CA LEU A 6 -10.02 42.04 65.01
C LEU A 6 -9.11 40.92 64.47
N GLY A 7 -9.68 39.73 64.27
CA GLY A 7 -9.03 38.64 63.55
C GLY A 7 -9.20 38.80 62.07
N LEU A 8 -8.11 38.95 61.35
CA LEU A 8 -8.06 38.99 59.90
C LEU A 8 -8.04 37.55 59.34
N MET A 9 -9.16 37.06 58.78
CA MET A 9 -9.19 35.79 58.03
C MET A 9 -8.66 36.04 56.61
N ALA A 10 -7.47 35.52 56.31
CA ALA A 10 -6.94 35.45 54.96
C ALA A 10 -7.59 34.26 54.23
N ALA A 11 -8.49 34.56 53.29
CA ALA A 11 -9.05 33.54 52.38
C ALA A 11 -8.04 33.27 51.26
N THR A 12 -7.41 32.10 51.30
CA THR A 12 -6.54 31.58 50.20
C THR A 12 -7.40 31.04 49.09
N VAL A 13 -7.55 31.76 47.97
CA VAL A 13 -8.18 31.29 46.77
C VAL A 13 -7.17 30.42 46.01
N VAL A 14 -7.33 29.11 46.07
CA VAL A 14 -6.60 28.16 45.21
C VAL A 14 -7.24 28.19 43.83
N ALA A 15 -6.64 28.90 42.88
CA ALA A 15 -7.02 28.84 41.49
C ALA A 15 -6.58 27.47 40.91
N ALA A 16 -7.51 26.54 40.82
CA ALA A 16 -7.31 25.29 40.06
C ALA A 16 -7.24 25.62 38.56
N ALA A 17 -6.03 25.73 38.03
CA ALA A 17 -5.80 25.84 36.61
C ALA A 17 -6.21 24.48 35.97
N SER A 18 -7.42 24.41 35.42
CA SER A 18 -7.88 23.27 34.62
C SER A 18 -7.05 23.27 33.34
N PHE A 19 -6.01 22.42 33.29
CA PHE A 19 -5.33 22.09 32.04
C PHE A 19 -6.35 21.39 31.14
N GLN A 20 -6.98 22.12 30.24
CA GLN A 20 -7.73 21.55 29.14
C GLN A 20 -6.73 20.91 28.19
N ILE A 21 -6.52 19.61 28.31
CA ILE A 21 -5.86 18.83 27.28
C ILE A 21 -6.79 18.85 26.08
N SER A 22 -6.57 19.79 25.15
CA SER A 22 -7.17 19.74 23.83
C SER A 22 -6.72 18.43 23.22
N THR A 23 -7.59 17.43 23.19
CA THR A 23 -7.44 16.27 22.34
C THR A 23 -7.55 16.79 20.92
N ALA A 24 -6.41 17.12 20.30
CA ALA A 24 -6.36 17.36 18.88
C ALA A 24 -6.99 16.13 18.22
N THR A 25 -8.12 16.31 17.53
CA THR A 25 -8.73 15.23 16.75
C THR A 25 -7.70 14.85 15.70
N ALA A 26 -7.07 13.71 15.90
CA ALA A 26 -6.09 13.20 14.95
C ALA A 26 -6.81 13.02 13.61
N GLY A 27 -6.28 13.65 12.56
CA GLY A 27 -6.87 13.58 11.22
C GLY A 27 -6.87 12.16 10.67
N GLU A 28 -7.56 11.94 9.56
CA GLU A 28 -7.53 10.66 8.85
C GLU A 28 -6.31 10.60 7.91
N ILE A 29 -5.67 9.44 7.83
CA ILE A 29 -4.66 9.11 6.83
C ILE A 29 -5.39 8.43 5.66
N VAL A 30 -5.45 9.06 4.50
CA VAL A 30 -6.08 8.48 3.32
C VAL A 30 -5.10 7.56 2.60
N VAL A 31 -5.52 6.33 2.33
CA VAL A 31 -4.79 5.33 1.55
C VAL A 31 -5.63 4.99 0.32
N GLY A 32 -5.06 5.14 -0.88
CA GLY A 32 -5.70 4.72 -2.11
C GLY A 32 -5.53 3.21 -2.33
N LEU A 33 -6.57 2.53 -2.78
CA LEU A 33 -6.55 1.12 -3.13
C LEU A 33 -7.22 0.92 -4.50
N GLN A 34 -6.43 0.60 -5.50
CA GLN A 34 -6.94 0.11 -6.77
C GLN A 34 -7.30 -1.37 -6.65
N CYS A 35 -8.39 -1.77 -7.26
CA CYS A 35 -8.89 -3.13 -7.20
C CYS A 35 -9.45 -3.59 -8.55
N ASP A 36 -9.49 -4.90 -8.76
CA ASP A 36 -10.29 -5.53 -9.79
C ASP A 36 -11.29 -6.47 -9.13
N ARG A 37 -12.51 -5.99 -8.94
CA ARG A 37 -13.60 -6.80 -8.36
C ARG A 37 -14.55 -7.37 -9.40
N THR A 38 -14.56 -6.80 -10.59
CA THR A 38 -15.56 -7.12 -11.63
C THR A 38 -14.94 -7.46 -12.98
N GLY A 39 -13.64 -7.26 -13.14
CA GLY A 39 -12.90 -7.54 -14.38
C GLY A 39 -12.29 -8.95 -14.44
N PRO A 40 -11.36 -9.18 -15.37
CA PRO A 40 -10.82 -10.50 -15.67
C PRO A 40 -9.98 -11.14 -14.55
N THR A 41 -9.53 -10.37 -13.56
CA THR A 41 -8.78 -10.87 -12.40
C THR A 41 -9.58 -10.80 -11.10
N GLN A 42 -10.90 -10.67 -11.19
CA GLN A 42 -11.81 -10.59 -10.04
C GLN A 42 -11.67 -11.76 -9.06
N THR A 43 -11.30 -12.95 -9.54
CA THR A 43 -11.05 -14.12 -8.69
C THR A 43 -9.97 -13.89 -7.65
N VAL A 44 -9.06 -12.94 -7.88
CA VAL A 44 -8.06 -12.49 -6.91
C VAL A 44 -8.54 -11.26 -6.15
N GLY A 45 -9.07 -10.25 -6.86
CA GLY A 45 -9.46 -8.98 -6.27
C GLY A 45 -10.59 -9.09 -5.24
N THR A 46 -11.52 -10.02 -5.44
CA THR A 46 -12.63 -10.27 -4.50
C THR A 46 -12.18 -10.82 -3.14
N PHE A 47 -10.97 -11.37 -3.03
CA PHE A 47 -10.38 -11.82 -1.76
C PHE A 47 -9.31 -10.84 -1.26
N LEU A 48 -8.45 -10.35 -2.15
CA LEU A 48 -7.34 -9.46 -1.79
C LEU A 48 -7.84 -8.14 -1.22
N CYS A 49 -8.79 -7.50 -1.88
CA CYS A 49 -9.20 -6.15 -1.51
C CYS A 49 -9.97 -6.09 -0.19
N PRO A 50 -10.89 -7.04 0.16
CA PRO A 50 -11.41 -7.13 1.51
C PRO A 50 -10.34 -7.31 2.57
N GLY A 51 -9.28 -8.12 2.30
CA GLY A 51 -8.17 -8.30 3.23
C GLY A 51 -7.45 -7.00 3.59
N TYR A 52 -7.37 -6.04 2.66
CA TYR A 52 -6.88 -4.69 2.97
C TYR A 52 -7.78 -3.98 3.99
N HIS A 53 -9.09 -4.01 3.77
CA HIS A 53 -10.06 -3.39 4.68
C HIS A 53 -10.04 -4.03 6.06
N ASP A 54 -9.94 -5.36 6.13
CA ASP A 54 -9.88 -6.11 7.39
C ASP A 54 -8.63 -5.72 8.17
N TYR A 55 -7.47 -5.65 7.51
CA TYR A 55 -6.24 -5.24 8.16
C TYR A 55 -6.27 -3.79 8.62
N VAL A 56 -6.80 -2.88 7.80
CA VAL A 56 -6.99 -1.47 8.19
C VAL A 56 -7.96 -1.35 9.37
N SER A 57 -9.03 -2.12 9.38
CA SER A 57 -9.98 -2.17 10.50
C SER A 57 -9.29 -2.63 11.79
N LEU A 58 -8.44 -3.66 11.70
CA LEU A 58 -7.63 -4.12 12.82
C LEU A 58 -6.67 -3.04 13.32
N VAL A 59 -5.95 -2.35 12.43
CA VAL A 59 -5.05 -1.25 12.80
C VAL A 59 -5.83 -0.11 13.47
N ASN A 60 -6.96 0.24 12.89
CA ASN A 60 -7.84 1.30 13.42
C ASN A 60 -8.44 0.94 14.79
N SER A 61 -8.79 -0.33 15.03
CA SER A 61 -9.29 -0.78 16.34
C SER A 61 -8.22 -0.64 17.44
N ARG A 62 -6.93 -0.73 17.06
CA ARG A 62 -5.78 -0.57 17.94
C ARG A 62 -5.29 0.89 18.09
N GLY A 63 -6.05 1.86 17.61
CA GLY A 63 -5.74 3.29 17.74
C GLY A 63 -5.24 3.96 16.45
N GLY A 64 -5.03 3.21 15.36
CA GLY A 64 -4.51 3.74 14.11
C GLY A 64 -2.99 3.87 14.09
N ILE A 65 -2.47 4.77 13.28
CA ILE A 65 -1.04 5.07 13.16
C ILE A 65 -0.76 6.43 13.80
N GLY A 66 0.02 6.46 14.87
CA GLY A 66 0.30 7.71 15.59
C GLY A 66 -0.96 8.42 16.10
N GLY A 67 -2.02 7.68 16.43
CA GLY A 67 -3.31 8.22 16.83
C GLY A 67 -4.27 8.55 15.67
N HIS A 68 -3.79 8.53 14.42
CA HIS A 68 -4.60 8.80 13.23
C HIS A 68 -5.28 7.55 12.71
N LYS A 69 -6.56 7.64 12.36
CA LYS A 69 -7.28 6.54 11.71
C LYS A 69 -6.94 6.49 10.23
N ILE A 70 -6.87 5.28 9.68
CA ILE A 70 -6.66 5.07 8.25
C ILE A 70 -8.02 5.00 7.56
N LYS A 71 -8.15 5.75 6.47
CA LYS A 71 -9.31 5.70 5.58
C LYS A 71 -8.89 5.13 4.24
N VAL A 72 -9.45 3.99 3.86
CA VAL A 72 -9.21 3.39 2.55
C VAL A 72 -10.17 3.98 1.53
N MET A 73 -9.61 4.50 0.44
CA MET A 73 -10.36 4.88 -0.76
C MET A 73 -10.14 3.80 -1.81
N GLU A 74 -11.05 2.83 -1.88
CA GLU A 74 -11.00 1.78 -2.89
C GLU A 74 -11.74 2.20 -4.16
N ILE A 75 -11.16 1.88 -5.33
CA ILE A 75 -11.81 2.04 -6.63
C ILE A 75 -11.55 0.79 -7.46
N ASP A 76 -12.65 0.18 -7.91
CA ASP A 76 -12.62 -0.91 -8.89
C ASP A 76 -12.36 -0.33 -10.27
N HIS A 77 -11.29 -0.78 -10.94
CA HIS A 77 -10.91 -0.32 -12.27
C HIS A 77 -11.16 -1.40 -13.36
N GLU A 78 -11.78 -2.51 -12.97
CA GLU A 78 -12.14 -3.61 -13.92
C GLU A 78 -10.93 -4.13 -14.73
N TYR A 79 -9.73 -4.01 -14.18
CA TYR A 79 -8.44 -4.31 -14.86
C TYR A 79 -8.21 -3.49 -16.14
N LYS A 80 -8.85 -2.34 -16.30
CA LYS A 80 -8.70 -1.42 -17.43
C LYS A 80 -7.78 -0.26 -17.07
N VAL A 81 -6.76 0.02 -17.90
CA VAL A 81 -5.77 1.08 -17.59
C VAL A 81 -6.39 2.47 -17.51
N PRO A 82 -7.26 2.93 -18.43
CA PRO A 82 -7.85 4.27 -18.33
C PRO A 82 -8.64 4.49 -17.02
N PRO A 83 -9.55 3.61 -16.58
CA PRO A 83 -10.18 3.72 -15.27
C PRO A 83 -9.18 3.69 -14.09
N GLY A 84 -8.09 2.90 -14.19
CA GLY A 84 -7.04 2.88 -13.18
C GLY A 84 -6.28 4.20 -13.08
N MET A 85 -6.03 4.87 -14.20
CA MET A 85 -5.42 6.20 -14.25
C MET A 85 -6.35 7.26 -13.63
N GLU A 86 -7.65 7.20 -13.95
CA GLU A 86 -8.66 8.07 -13.34
C GLU A 86 -8.75 7.84 -11.82
N ALA A 87 -8.78 6.58 -11.40
CA ALA A 87 -8.77 6.20 -9.98
C ALA A 87 -7.58 6.84 -9.24
N TYR A 88 -6.38 6.76 -9.82
CA TYR A 88 -5.20 7.42 -9.28
C TYR A 88 -5.39 8.92 -9.07
N GLN A 89 -5.89 9.64 -10.08
CA GLN A 89 -6.12 11.08 -9.98
C GLN A 89 -7.14 11.42 -8.88
N ARG A 90 -8.19 10.62 -8.75
CA ARG A 90 -9.20 10.79 -7.68
C ARG A 90 -8.59 10.55 -6.29
N MET A 91 -7.77 9.52 -6.14
CA MET A 91 -7.06 9.21 -4.89
C MET A 91 -6.07 10.32 -4.52
N LYS A 92 -5.27 10.79 -5.48
CA LYS A 92 -4.37 11.93 -5.31
C LYS A 92 -5.12 13.18 -4.86
N LYS A 93 -6.24 13.52 -5.52
CA LYS A 93 -7.10 14.67 -5.14
C LYS A 93 -7.68 14.52 -3.74
N ALA A 94 -7.96 13.29 -3.30
CA ALA A 94 -8.44 13.00 -1.95
C ALA A 94 -7.33 13.04 -0.88
N GLY A 95 -6.08 13.31 -1.26
CA GLY A 95 -4.94 13.39 -0.36
C GLY A 95 -4.37 12.02 0.05
N ALA A 96 -4.54 11.00 -0.79
CA ALA A 96 -3.94 9.70 -0.51
C ALA A 96 -2.42 9.79 -0.42
N VAL A 97 -1.85 9.30 0.68
CA VAL A 97 -0.40 9.35 0.95
C VAL A 97 0.36 8.14 0.40
N VAL A 98 -0.36 7.10 0.01
CA VAL A 98 0.15 5.89 -0.64
C VAL A 98 -0.94 5.28 -1.50
N ILE A 99 -0.56 4.66 -2.61
CA ILE A 99 -1.49 3.99 -3.52
C ILE A 99 -1.15 2.49 -3.59
N GLY A 100 -2.08 1.65 -3.19
CA GLY A 100 -2.07 0.23 -3.49
C GLY A 100 -2.47 0.01 -4.95
N ILE A 101 -1.51 -0.31 -5.80
CA ILE A 101 -1.74 -0.50 -7.23
C ILE A 101 -2.10 -1.95 -7.49
N TYR A 102 -3.15 -2.19 -8.26
CA TYR A 102 -3.55 -3.52 -8.65
C TYR A 102 -3.33 -3.72 -10.15
N GLY A 103 -2.51 -4.72 -10.50
CA GLY A 103 -2.24 -5.10 -11.88
C GLY A 103 -0.97 -4.50 -12.48
N THR A 104 -0.24 -5.32 -13.25
CA THR A 104 1.03 -4.94 -13.90
C THR A 104 0.86 -3.81 -14.92
N PRO A 105 -0.15 -3.81 -15.82
CA PRO A 105 -0.31 -2.71 -16.75
C PRO A 105 -0.58 -1.37 -16.05
N HIS A 106 -1.31 -1.38 -14.93
CA HIS A 106 -1.54 -0.19 -14.11
C HIS A 106 -0.26 0.28 -13.44
N THR A 107 0.54 -0.65 -12.89
CA THR A 107 1.85 -0.33 -12.31
C THR A 107 2.76 0.34 -13.32
N GLN A 108 2.84 -0.21 -14.54
CA GLN A 108 3.66 0.36 -15.61
C GLN A 108 3.20 1.77 -16.02
N ALA A 109 1.88 1.97 -16.17
CA ALA A 109 1.30 3.25 -16.54
C ALA A 109 1.45 4.32 -15.43
N LEU A 110 1.36 3.92 -14.16
CA LEU A 110 1.40 4.85 -13.02
C LEU A 110 2.83 5.16 -12.56
N THR A 111 3.81 4.32 -12.83
CA THR A 111 5.19 4.50 -12.35
C THR A 111 5.76 5.92 -12.62
N PRO A 112 5.62 6.53 -13.81
CA PRO A 112 6.07 7.90 -14.04
C PRO A 112 5.35 8.93 -13.18
N LEU A 113 4.02 8.80 -13.01
CA LEU A 113 3.21 9.72 -12.21
C LEU A 113 3.52 9.63 -10.72
N LEU A 114 3.78 8.42 -10.20
CA LEU A 114 4.22 8.23 -8.82
C LEU A 114 5.51 8.99 -8.54
N HIS A 115 6.43 9.01 -9.51
CA HIS A 115 7.69 9.75 -9.40
C HIS A 115 7.47 11.27 -9.44
N GLU A 116 6.66 11.75 -10.38
CA GLU A 116 6.31 13.17 -10.54
C GLU A 116 5.61 13.71 -9.29
N ASP A 117 4.62 12.98 -8.81
CA ASP A 117 3.76 13.38 -7.69
C ASP A 117 4.38 13.06 -6.32
N LYS A 118 5.48 12.30 -6.27
CA LYS A 118 6.15 11.83 -5.04
C LYS A 118 5.21 11.05 -4.12
N ILE A 119 4.29 10.28 -4.72
CA ILE A 119 3.36 9.42 -3.99
C ILE A 119 3.86 7.98 -4.09
N PRO A 120 4.16 7.30 -2.98
CA PRO A 120 4.53 5.89 -2.98
C PRO A 120 3.43 5.01 -3.58
N GLY A 121 3.82 4.15 -4.53
CA GLY A 121 2.97 3.12 -5.08
C GLY A 121 3.42 1.74 -4.63
N THR A 122 2.50 0.92 -4.15
CA THR A 122 2.76 -0.46 -3.78
C THR A 122 2.03 -1.40 -4.73
N SER A 123 2.61 -2.57 -4.98
CA SER A 123 1.95 -3.63 -5.74
C SER A 123 1.75 -4.84 -4.83
N PRO A 124 0.55 -5.44 -4.76
CA PRO A 124 0.24 -6.54 -3.83
C PRO A 124 0.89 -7.88 -4.24
N GLY A 125 2.20 -7.87 -4.51
CA GLY A 125 2.96 -9.07 -4.83
C GLY A 125 2.94 -9.47 -6.32
N PHE A 126 2.36 -8.69 -7.19
CA PHE A 126 2.43 -8.86 -8.64
C PHE A 126 3.63 -8.07 -9.17
N GLY A 127 4.81 -8.49 -8.81
CA GLY A 127 6.05 -7.75 -8.78
C GLY A 127 6.60 -7.28 -10.11
N SER A 128 6.31 -6.08 -10.55
CA SER A 128 7.04 -5.48 -11.68
C SER A 128 8.55 -5.45 -11.43
N ALA A 129 9.32 -5.93 -12.39
CA ALA A 129 10.79 -5.93 -12.31
C ALA A 129 11.38 -4.50 -12.28
N ALA A 130 10.64 -3.49 -12.72
CA ALA A 130 11.03 -2.09 -12.61
C ALA A 130 11.33 -1.69 -11.15
N ALA A 131 10.62 -2.27 -10.18
CA ALA A 131 10.80 -2.01 -8.76
C ALA A 131 12.18 -2.45 -8.21
N ALA A 132 12.90 -3.32 -8.92
CA ALA A 132 14.27 -3.67 -8.56
C ALA A 132 15.27 -2.52 -8.77
N ASN A 133 14.92 -1.49 -9.54
CA ASN A 133 15.75 -0.32 -9.79
C ASN A 133 15.21 0.90 -9.01
N GLY A 134 15.45 0.91 -7.70
CA GLY A 134 14.99 2.00 -6.83
C GLY A 134 15.63 3.37 -7.13
N LEU A 135 16.78 3.42 -7.79
CA LEU A 135 17.37 4.69 -8.24
C LEU A 135 16.56 5.31 -9.37
N LYS A 136 16.04 4.47 -10.28
CA LYS A 136 15.21 4.93 -11.41
C LYS A 136 13.75 5.12 -11.04
N TYR A 137 13.23 4.28 -10.13
CA TYR A 137 11.82 4.25 -9.72
C TYR A 137 11.67 4.35 -8.19
N PRO A 138 12.09 5.48 -7.58
CA PRO A 138 12.20 5.60 -6.12
C PRO A 138 10.85 5.61 -5.39
N TYR A 139 9.74 5.72 -6.10
CA TYR A 139 8.39 5.71 -5.54
C TYR A 139 7.61 4.42 -5.84
N LEU A 140 8.27 3.38 -6.36
CA LEU A 140 7.65 2.09 -6.61
C LEU A 140 8.17 1.04 -5.61
N PHE A 141 7.28 0.57 -4.72
CA PHE A 141 7.60 -0.35 -3.63
C PHE A 141 6.87 -1.69 -3.81
N PRO A 142 7.53 -2.76 -4.29
CA PRO A 142 6.93 -4.07 -4.37
C PRO A 142 6.78 -4.66 -2.96
N ILE A 143 5.65 -5.32 -2.70
CA ILE A 143 5.41 -5.99 -1.42
C ILE A 143 6.08 -7.37 -1.37
N ALA A 144 6.28 -8.00 -2.54
CA ALA A 144 6.85 -9.33 -2.67
C ALA A 144 7.91 -9.39 -3.80
N ALA A 145 8.39 -10.60 -4.10
CA ALA A 145 9.39 -10.84 -5.13
C ALA A 145 8.93 -10.36 -6.51
N THR A 146 9.86 -9.81 -7.30
CA THR A 146 9.58 -9.43 -8.67
C THR A 146 9.28 -10.65 -9.54
N TYR A 147 8.62 -10.47 -10.68
CA TYR A 147 8.40 -11.56 -11.65
C TYR A 147 9.70 -12.20 -12.14
N TRP A 148 10.77 -11.43 -12.22
CA TRP A 148 12.09 -11.97 -12.56
C TRP A 148 12.62 -12.90 -11.47
N SER A 149 12.50 -12.52 -10.21
CA SER A 149 12.88 -13.39 -9.09
C SER A 149 12.00 -14.64 -9.02
N GLN A 150 10.69 -14.49 -9.25
CA GLN A 150 9.76 -15.62 -9.31
C GLN A 150 10.09 -16.58 -10.45
N GLY A 151 10.38 -16.05 -11.66
CA GLY A 151 10.79 -16.86 -12.81
C GLY A 151 12.11 -17.59 -12.55
N ALA A 152 13.11 -16.90 -11.99
CA ALA A 152 14.38 -17.51 -11.64
C ALA A 152 14.23 -18.61 -10.57
N ALA A 153 13.40 -18.40 -9.56
CA ALA A 153 13.10 -19.41 -8.54
C ALA A 153 12.41 -20.64 -9.12
N ALA A 154 11.48 -20.45 -10.06
CA ALA A 154 10.84 -21.56 -10.75
C ALA A 154 11.82 -22.41 -11.58
N VAL A 155 12.76 -21.75 -12.27
CA VAL A 155 13.83 -22.45 -13.02
C VAL A 155 14.77 -23.19 -12.06
N GLN A 156 15.15 -22.56 -10.93
CA GLN A 156 15.99 -23.21 -9.92
C GLN A 156 15.27 -24.44 -9.32
N PHE A 157 13.99 -24.31 -8.99
CA PHE A 157 13.19 -25.43 -8.51
C PHE A 157 13.16 -26.58 -9.53
N ALA A 158 12.91 -26.29 -10.80
CA ALA A 158 12.94 -27.30 -11.85
C ALA A 158 14.30 -27.98 -11.96
N LYS A 159 15.40 -27.22 -11.85
CA LYS A 159 16.77 -27.77 -11.83
C LYS A 159 16.97 -28.75 -10.67
N ASP A 160 16.55 -28.38 -9.49
CA ASP A 160 16.70 -29.22 -8.27
C ASP A 160 15.89 -30.52 -8.41
N GLN A 161 14.68 -30.45 -8.94
CA GLN A 161 13.82 -31.63 -9.19
C GLN A 161 14.37 -32.56 -10.29
N LEU A 162 15.22 -32.03 -11.19
CA LEU A 162 15.80 -32.78 -12.30
C LEU A 162 17.25 -33.24 -12.05
N GLY A 163 17.68 -33.27 -10.80
CA GLY A 163 19.01 -33.74 -10.40
C GLY A 163 20.13 -32.74 -10.67
N GLY A 164 19.82 -31.45 -10.68
CA GLY A 164 20.82 -30.36 -10.76
C GLY A 164 21.22 -29.97 -12.18
N VAL A 165 20.70 -30.59 -13.23
CA VAL A 165 21.08 -30.34 -14.62
C VAL A 165 19.87 -30.04 -15.50
N LEU A 166 19.88 -28.88 -16.16
CA LEU A 166 18.86 -28.49 -17.14
C LEU A 166 19.28 -28.67 -18.60
N LYS A 167 20.58 -28.90 -18.87
CA LYS A 167 21.10 -29.06 -20.23
C LYS A 167 20.37 -30.19 -20.96
N GLY A 168 19.83 -29.90 -22.13
CA GLY A 168 19.08 -30.84 -22.94
C GLY A 168 17.61 -31.09 -22.50
N LYS A 169 17.17 -30.44 -21.42
CA LYS A 169 15.77 -30.49 -21.00
C LYS A 169 14.93 -29.47 -21.78
N LYS A 170 13.70 -29.85 -22.12
CA LYS A 170 12.72 -28.94 -22.70
C LYS A 170 11.84 -28.41 -21.59
N ILE A 171 11.79 -27.07 -21.44
CA ILE A 171 10.95 -26.39 -20.46
C ILE A 171 9.92 -25.57 -21.22
N ALA A 172 8.65 -25.74 -20.91
CA ALA A 172 7.56 -24.93 -21.45
C ALA A 172 7.16 -23.87 -20.40
N TYR A 173 7.13 -22.63 -20.80
CA TYR A 173 6.58 -21.52 -19.98
C TYR A 173 5.19 -21.20 -20.51
N ILE A 174 4.17 -21.52 -19.72
CA ILE A 174 2.77 -21.21 -20.03
C ILE A 174 2.40 -19.95 -19.27
N TYR A 175 1.94 -18.93 -19.97
CA TYR A 175 1.62 -17.64 -19.37
C TYR A 175 0.36 -17.01 -19.97
N TYR A 176 -0.28 -16.15 -19.18
CA TYR A 176 -1.35 -15.30 -19.67
C TYR A 176 -0.76 -14.18 -20.52
N ASP A 177 -1.24 -14.01 -21.75
CA ASP A 177 -0.67 -13.08 -22.73
C ASP A 177 -1.02 -11.61 -22.44
N ASN A 178 -0.46 -11.13 -21.34
CA ASN A 178 -0.57 -9.75 -20.86
C ASN A 178 0.78 -9.27 -20.31
N PRO A 179 0.92 -7.99 -19.91
CA PRO A 179 2.17 -7.46 -19.37
C PRO A 179 2.75 -8.29 -18.20
N ALA A 180 1.90 -8.81 -17.30
CA ALA A 180 2.36 -9.63 -16.17
C ALA A 180 3.02 -10.94 -16.63
N GLY A 181 2.33 -11.68 -17.51
CA GLY A 181 2.81 -12.97 -18.02
C GLY A 181 4.04 -12.84 -18.92
N ARG A 182 4.19 -11.72 -19.61
CA ARG A 182 5.35 -11.46 -20.51
C ARG A 182 6.59 -11.00 -19.78
N GLU A 183 6.46 -10.42 -18.59
CA GLU A 183 7.57 -9.77 -17.88
C GLU A 183 8.73 -10.71 -17.54
N PRO A 184 8.54 -12.02 -17.21
CA PRO A 184 9.64 -12.96 -17.01
C PRO A 184 10.37 -13.39 -18.27
N LEU A 185 9.80 -13.24 -19.47
CA LEU A 185 10.38 -13.75 -20.73
C LEU A 185 11.85 -13.35 -20.93
N PRO A 186 12.27 -12.09 -20.70
CA PRO A 186 13.67 -11.68 -20.92
C PRO A 186 14.70 -12.46 -20.12
N ILE A 187 14.32 -12.99 -18.94
CA ILE A 187 15.23 -13.77 -18.09
C ILE A 187 15.12 -15.26 -18.33
N LEU A 188 13.98 -15.76 -18.86
CA LEU A 188 13.75 -17.15 -19.15
C LEU A 188 14.39 -17.60 -20.48
N HIS A 189 14.69 -16.64 -21.37
CA HIS A 189 15.39 -16.88 -22.64
C HIS A 189 16.93 -16.78 -22.55
N LYS A 190 17.50 -16.53 -21.38
CA LYS A 190 18.95 -16.52 -21.14
C LYS A 190 19.47 -17.88 -20.70
#